data_a473386cd3ccef693defac535407b373
#
_entry.id   a473386cd3ccef693defac535407b373
#
_cell.length_a   1.000
_cell.length_b   1.000
_cell.length_c   1.000
_cell.angle_alpha   90.00
_cell.angle_beta   90.00
_cell.angle_gamma   90.00
#
_symmetry.space_group_name_H-M   'P 1'
#
loop_
_entity.id
_entity.type
_entity.pdbx_description
1 polymer ?
#
loop_
_entity_poly.entity_id
_entity_poly.type
_entity_poly.pdbx_seq_one_letter_code
_entity_poly.pdbx_strand_id
1 'polypeptide(L)'
;MGISVLYVRISSLDGKTDRQRVNEKEFDKVIEDKCSGSIPMFERDGGRQLKKWIDEGVITSISIWQIDRGGRDLRDILNFIHYTTQNKIPVHFISQGSIMKYFFNKDDLLKLLSSICFLRRGI
;
A
#
# COMPACT_ATOMS: atom_id res chain seq x y z
N MET A 1 6.83 -18.86 -8.68
CA MET A 1 6.36 -18.58 -7.33
C MET A 1 6.64 -17.14 -6.96
N GLY A 2 5.72 -16.52 -6.27
CA GLY A 2 5.84 -15.13 -5.93
C GLY A 2 6.12 -14.89 -4.45
N ILE A 3 6.36 -13.64 -4.13
CA ILE A 3 6.64 -13.22 -2.76
C ILE A 3 5.51 -12.33 -2.24
N SER A 4 5.25 -12.43 -0.94
CA SER A 4 4.36 -11.50 -0.25
C SER A 4 5.22 -10.37 0.33
N VAL A 5 4.74 -9.14 0.18
CA VAL A 5 5.49 -7.95 0.58
C VAL A 5 4.71 -7.15 1.60
N LEU A 6 5.36 -6.76 2.68
CA LEU A 6 4.84 -5.76 3.60
C LEU A 6 5.51 -4.43 3.28
N TYR A 7 4.72 -3.42 2.97
CA TYR A 7 5.25 -2.08 2.71
C TYR A 7 5.05 -1.20 3.94
N VAL A 8 6.11 -0.57 4.39
CA VAL A 8 6.13 0.28 5.58
C VAL A 8 6.68 1.65 5.22
N ARG A 9 6.00 2.71 5.64
CA ARG A 9 6.50 4.06 5.46
C ARG A 9 6.52 4.80 6.79
N ILE A 10 7.65 5.41 7.11
CA ILE A 10 7.78 6.30 8.26
C ILE A 10 8.29 7.65 7.77
N SER A 11 7.87 8.72 8.45
CA SER A 11 8.43 10.03 8.20
C SER A 11 9.79 10.14 8.91
N SER A 12 10.59 11.12 8.51
CA SER A 12 11.88 11.36 9.16
C SER A 12 11.73 11.76 10.64
N LEU A 13 10.55 12.24 11.02
CA LEU A 13 10.26 12.69 12.39
C LEU A 13 9.70 11.58 13.27
N ASP A 14 9.18 10.52 12.66
CA ASP A 14 8.49 9.44 13.35
C ASP A 14 9.38 8.23 13.40
N GLY A 15 10.28 7.99 14.09
CA GLY A 15 11.24 6.90 14.04
C GLY A 15 10.70 5.50 14.31
N LYS A 16 9.36 5.32 14.42
CA LYS A 16 8.79 4.05 14.86
C LYS A 16 7.93 3.37 13.80
N THR A 17 8.25 2.11 13.52
CA THR A 17 7.47 1.28 12.61
C THR A 17 6.79 0.11 13.32
N ASP A 18 6.87 0.01 14.63
CA ASP A 18 6.43 -1.15 15.39
C ASP A 18 5.00 -1.58 15.02
N ARG A 19 4.09 -0.62 14.95
CA ARG A 19 2.70 -0.87 14.64
C ARG A 19 2.53 -1.45 13.24
N GLN A 20 3.30 -0.94 12.29
CA GLN A 20 3.24 -1.39 10.90
C GLN A 20 3.89 -2.75 10.72
N ARG A 21 4.81 -3.13 11.60
CA ARG A 21 5.57 -4.37 11.48
C ARG A 21 5.05 -5.50 12.39
N VAL A 22 3.88 -5.32 12.98
CA VAL A 22 3.32 -6.31 13.92
C VAL A 22 3.35 -7.74 13.36
N ASN A 23 3.06 -7.89 12.09
CA ASN A 23 3.01 -9.21 11.44
C ASN A 23 4.13 -9.39 10.41
N GLU A 24 5.27 -8.71 10.59
CA GLU A 24 6.32 -8.73 9.56
C GLU A 24 6.84 -10.14 9.24
N LYS A 25 6.80 -11.04 10.21
CA LYS A 25 7.27 -12.41 10.01
C LYS A 25 6.38 -13.22 9.06
N GLU A 26 5.18 -12.78 8.82
CA GLU A 26 4.24 -13.45 7.91
C GLU A 26 4.52 -13.12 6.44
N PHE A 27 5.44 -12.20 6.18
CA PHE A 27 5.73 -11.74 4.83
C PHE A 27 7.11 -12.19 4.38
N ASP A 28 7.24 -12.47 3.10
CA ASP A 28 8.52 -12.88 2.53
C ASP A 28 9.52 -11.73 2.50
N LYS A 29 9.04 -10.51 2.25
CA LYS A 29 9.89 -9.32 2.20
C LYS A 29 9.20 -8.15 2.87
N VAL A 30 10.01 -7.27 3.46
CA VAL A 30 9.55 -6.00 4.02
C VAL A 30 10.29 -4.90 3.29
N ILE A 31 9.54 -3.96 2.72
CA ILE A 31 10.09 -2.76 2.11
C ILE A 31 9.78 -1.61 3.05
N GLU A 32 10.80 -0.89 3.48
CA GLU A 32 10.64 0.26 4.35
C GLU A 32 11.10 1.52 3.64
N ASP A 33 10.22 2.52 3.58
CA ASP A 33 10.57 3.86 3.10
C ASP A 33 10.58 4.82 4.26
N LYS A 34 11.69 5.52 4.42
CA LYS A 34 11.82 6.60 5.38
C LYS A 34 11.77 7.91 4.62
N CYS A 35 10.59 8.44 4.43
CA CYS A 35 10.38 9.62 3.62
C CYS A 35 9.07 10.30 3.96
N SER A 36 8.89 11.52 3.47
CA SER A 36 7.64 12.24 3.61
C SER A 36 6.51 11.55 2.84
N GLY A 37 5.31 11.60 3.41
CA GLY A 37 4.12 11.12 2.71
C GLY A 37 3.77 11.94 1.48
N SER A 38 4.38 13.09 1.29
CA SER A 38 4.14 13.93 0.11
C SER A 38 4.82 13.41 -1.16
N ILE A 39 5.67 12.39 -1.04
CA ILE A 39 6.32 11.79 -2.19
C ILE A 39 5.41 10.72 -2.79
N PRO A 40 5.13 10.77 -4.10
CA PRO A 40 4.31 9.74 -4.74
C PRO A 40 4.89 8.34 -4.52
N MET A 41 4.02 7.34 -4.42
CA MET A 41 4.41 5.97 -4.07
C MET A 41 5.57 5.46 -4.94
N PHE A 42 5.43 5.58 -6.26
CA PHE A 42 6.43 5.01 -7.17
C PHE A 42 7.67 5.91 -7.39
N GLU A 43 7.73 7.04 -6.69
CA GLU A 43 8.93 7.87 -6.68
C GLU A 43 9.74 7.67 -5.39
N ARG A 44 9.18 6.99 -4.40
CA ARG A 44 9.90 6.60 -3.20
C ARG A 44 10.90 5.51 -3.53
N ASP A 45 12.01 5.44 -2.81
CA ASP A 45 13.03 4.41 -3.07
C ASP A 45 12.45 3.00 -2.97
N GLY A 46 11.74 2.70 -1.89
CA GLY A 46 11.08 1.42 -1.73
C GLY A 46 9.94 1.22 -2.70
N GLY A 47 9.21 2.28 -3.01
CA GLY A 47 8.14 2.24 -3.99
C GLY A 47 8.63 1.89 -5.38
N ARG A 48 9.82 2.40 -5.76
CA ARG A 48 10.44 2.03 -7.03
C ARG A 48 10.84 0.56 -7.06
N GLN A 49 11.36 0.06 -5.96
CA GLN A 49 11.68 -1.36 -5.83
C GLN A 49 10.42 -2.21 -5.95
N LEU A 50 9.33 -1.77 -5.31
CA LEU A 50 8.05 -2.45 -5.37
C LEU A 50 7.53 -2.50 -6.82
N LYS A 51 7.58 -1.37 -7.52
CA LYS A 51 7.17 -1.30 -8.92
C LYS A 51 7.98 -2.25 -9.79
N LYS A 52 9.29 -2.30 -9.57
CA LYS A 52 10.17 -3.20 -10.32
C LYS A 52 9.73 -4.65 -10.13
N TRP A 53 9.46 -5.05 -8.89
CA TRP A 53 9.02 -6.41 -8.59
C TRP A 53 7.63 -6.71 -9.17
N ILE A 54 6.74 -5.71 -9.19
CA ILE A 54 5.43 -5.85 -9.83
C ILE A 54 5.63 -6.12 -11.33
N ASP A 55 6.48 -5.34 -11.98
CA ASP A 55 6.74 -5.47 -13.41
C ASP A 55 7.39 -6.80 -13.75
N GLU A 56 8.21 -7.32 -12.84
CA GLU A 56 8.87 -8.63 -13.01
C GLU A 56 7.94 -9.81 -12.71
N GLY A 57 6.75 -9.54 -12.19
CA GLY A 57 5.78 -10.58 -11.91
C GLY A 57 6.10 -11.46 -10.71
N VAL A 58 6.95 -10.98 -9.79
CA VAL A 58 7.39 -11.79 -8.65
C VAL A 58 6.55 -11.59 -7.39
N ILE A 59 5.65 -10.62 -7.38
CA ILE A 59 4.84 -10.32 -6.19
C ILE A 59 3.50 -11.04 -6.26
N THR A 60 3.12 -11.71 -5.16
CA THR A 60 1.80 -12.34 -5.04
C THR A 60 0.82 -11.49 -4.25
N SER A 61 1.31 -10.67 -3.32
CA SER A 61 0.44 -9.79 -2.54
C SER A 61 1.25 -8.67 -1.93
N ILE A 62 0.57 -7.55 -1.65
CA ILE A 62 1.16 -6.40 -0.98
C ILE A 62 0.27 -6.08 0.21
N SER A 63 0.88 -5.87 1.38
CA SER A 63 0.16 -5.44 2.57
C SER A 63 0.72 -4.10 3.04
N ILE A 64 -0.18 -3.21 3.42
CA ILE A 64 0.14 -1.86 3.88
C ILE A 64 -0.66 -1.63 5.15
N TRP A 65 -0.06 -0.97 6.15
CA TRP A 65 -0.74 -0.76 7.43
C TRP A 65 -2.04 0.04 7.27
N GLN A 66 -1.95 1.19 6.64
CA GLN A 66 -3.10 2.06 6.41
C GLN A 66 -3.07 2.57 4.98
N ILE A 67 -4.24 2.91 4.48
CA ILE A 67 -4.38 3.35 3.10
C ILE A 67 -3.57 4.62 2.81
N ASP A 68 -3.42 5.51 3.79
CA ASP A 68 -2.65 6.76 3.63
C ASP A 68 -1.15 6.53 3.51
N ARG A 69 -0.67 5.33 3.80
CA ARG A 69 0.74 4.96 3.57
C ARG A 69 1.00 4.55 2.12
N GLY A 70 -0.07 4.27 1.37
CA GLY A 70 0.02 3.76 0.00
C GLY A 70 0.21 4.81 -1.08
N GLY A 71 0.37 6.08 -0.73
CA GLY A 71 0.57 7.12 -1.72
C GLY A 71 0.57 8.52 -1.11
N ARG A 72 0.83 9.50 -1.96
CA ARG A 72 0.92 10.91 -1.58
C ARG A 72 -0.45 11.50 -1.24
N ASP A 73 -1.44 11.18 -2.05
CA ASP A 73 -2.80 11.69 -1.92
C ASP A 73 -3.74 10.65 -2.51
N LEU A 74 -5.03 10.96 -2.55
CA LEU A 74 -6.03 10.04 -3.06
C LEU A 74 -5.75 9.61 -4.49
N ARG A 75 -5.39 10.55 -5.35
CA ARG A 75 -5.09 10.24 -6.75
C ARG A 75 -3.93 9.26 -6.86
N ASP A 76 -2.87 9.50 -6.10
CA ASP A 76 -1.69 8.65 -6.12
C ASP A 76 -2.01 7.25 -5.61
N ILE A 77 -2.79 7.15 -4.53
CA ILE A 77 -3.24 5.87 -3.98
C ILE A 77 -4.06 5.11 -5.02
N LEU A 78 -4.96 5.79 -5.71
CA LEU A 78 -5.76 5.16 -6.76
C LEU A 78 -4.92 4.68 -7.93
N ASN A 79 -3.92 5.44 -8.30
CA ASN A 79 -2.97 5.03 -9.34
C ASN A 79 -2.22 3.76 -8.93
N PHE A 80 -1.78 3.72 -7.68
CA PHE A 80 -1.11 2.54 -7.13
C PHE A 80 -2.04 1.31 -7.18
N ILE A 81 -3.26 1.46 -6.67
CA ILE A 81 -4.24 0.36 -6.65
C ILE A 81 -4.59 -0.08 -8.07
N HIS A 82 -4.76 0.86 -8.98
CA HIS A 82 -5.04 0.55 -10.37
C HIS A 82 -3.91 -0.28 -10.99
N TYR A 83 -2.67 0.12 -10.72
CA TYR A 83 -1.51 -0.57 -11.24
C TYR A 83 -1.42 -2.00 -10.69
N THR A 84 -1.63 -2.17 -9.39
CA THR A 84 -1.60 -3.52 -8.80
C THR A 84 -2.75 -4.37 -9.30
N THR A 85 -3.93 -3.78 -9.49
CA THR A 85 -5.10 -4.49 -10.02
C THR A 85 -4.84 -4.97 -11.44
N GLN A 86 -4.24 -4.15 -12.29
CA GLN A 86 -3.89 -4.54 -13.65
C GLN A 86 -2.93 -5.71 -13.68
N ASN A 87 -2.08 -5.82 -12.66
CA ASN A 87 -1.12 -6.90 -12.54
C ASN A 87 -1.64 -8.05 -11.68
N LYS A 88 -2.94 -8.02 -11.32
CA LYS A 88 -3.62 -9.06 -10.55
C LYS A 88 -2.99 -9.31 -9.18
N ILE A 89 -2.54 -8.24 -8.53
CA ILE A 89 -1.92 -8.31 -7.21
C ILE A 89 -2.89 -7.77 -6.17
N PRO A 90 -3.32 -8.58 -5.19
CA PRO A 90 -4.18 -8.08 -4.11
C PRO A 90 -3.40 -7.17 -3.17
N VAL A 91 -4.08 -6.13 -2.70
CA VAL A 91 -3.53 -5.19 -1.72
C VAL A 91 -4.38 -5.25 -0.46
N HIS A 92 -3.72 -5.46 0.69
CA HIS A 92 -4.38 -5.57 1.99
C HIS A 92 -4.06 -4.34 2.83
N PHE A 93 -5.10 -3.71 3.37
CA PHE A 93 -4.94 -2.60 4.31
C PHE A 93 -5.20 -3.13 5.73
N ILE A 94 -4.13 -3.38 6.45
CA ILE A 94 -4.16 -4.15 7.69
C ILE A 94 -4.99 -3.49 8.79
N SER A 95 -4.82 -2.19 9.02
CA SER A 95 -5.47 -1.49 10.13
C SER A 95 -6.96 -1.35 9.96
N GLN A 96 -7.48 -1.52 8.76
CA GLN A 96 -8.90 -1.35 8.49
C GLN A 96 -9.69 -2.63 8.66
N GLY A 97 -9.03 -3.71 9.08
CA GLY A 97 -9.69 -4.97 9.43
C GLY A 97 -10.40 -5.66 8.26
N SER A 98 -10.49 -5.01 7.13
CA SER A 98 -11.10 -5.60 5.98
C SER A 98 -10.01 -6.01 5.02
N ILE A 99 -10.04 -7.26 4.65
CA ILE A 99 -9.15 -7.78 3.66
C ILE A 99 -9.78 -7.46 2.32
N MET A 100 -9.45 -6.31 1.77
CA MET A 100 -9.85 -6.00 0.41
C MET A 100 -8.82 -6.63 -0.50
N LYS A 101 -9.07 -7.89 -0.83
CA LYS A 101 -8.08 -8.70 -1.55
C LYS A 101 -7.90 -8.26 -3.00
N TYR A 102 -8.95 -7.76 -3.63
CA TYR A 102 -8.90 -7.44 -5.05
C TYR A 102 -9.79 -6.25 -5.34
N PHE A 103 -9.22 -5.26 -6.00
CA PHE A 103 -9.99 -4.14 -6.52
C PHE A 103 -10.20 -4.34 -8.01
N PHE A 104 -10.77 -5.49 -8.39
CA PHE A 104 -10.95 -5.83 -9.79
C PHE A 104 -12.19 -5.21 -10.39
N ASN A 105 -13.11 -4.74 -9.57
CA ASN A 105 -14.32 -4.14 -10.07
C ASN A 105 -14.51 -2.73 -9.50
N LYS A 106 -15.40 -2.01 -10.17
CA LYS A 106 -15.68 -0.63 -9.87
C LYS A 106 -16.28 -0.46 -8.46
N ASP A 107 -17.06 -1.44 -8.01
CA ASP A 107 -17.75 -1.35 -6.73
C ASP A 107 -16.77 -1.40 -5.56
N ASP A 108 -15.76 -2.26 -5.63
CA ASP A 108 -14.74 -2.34 -4.60
C ASP A 108 -13.95 -1.04 -4.53
N LEU A 109 -13.63 -0.48 -5.68
CA LEU A 109 -12.93 0.79 -5.76
C LEU A 109 -13.76 1.92 -5.18
N LEU A 110 -15.07 1.94 -5.46
CA LEU A 110 -15.98 2.94 -4.91
C LEU A 110 -16.09 2.84 -3.39
N LYS A 111 -16.11 1.64 -2.85
CA LYS A 111 -16.14 1.44 -1.40
C LYS A 111 -14.89 2.00 -0.75
N LEU A 112 -13.75 1.77 -1.36
CA LEU A 112 -12.49 2.31 -0.88
C LEU A 112 -12.49 3.83 -0.92
N LEU A 113 -12.95 4.40 -2.03
CA LEU A 113 -13.06 5.84 -2.20
C LEU A 113 -13.96 6.46 -1.14
N SER A 114 -15.09 5.83 -0.86
CA SER A 114 -16.03 6.31 0.16
C SER A 114 -15.38 6.36 1.53
N SER A 115 -14.61 5.33 1.88
CA SER A 115 -13.88 5.29 3.14
C SER A 115 -12.89 6.44 3.26
N ILE A 116 -12.13 6.70 2.21
CA ILE A 116 -11.12 7.75 2.20
C ILE A 116 -11.77 9.12 2.30
N CYS A 117 -12.80 9.36 1.48
CA CYS A 117 -13.50 10.63 1.47
C CYS A 117 -14.14 10.93 2.82
N PHE A 118 -14.72 9.92 3.44
CA PHE A 118 -15.32 10.06 4.75
C PHE A 118 -14.28 10.45 5.81
N LEU A 119 -13.15 9.78 5.81
CA LEU A 119 -12.06 10.08 6.74
C LEU A 119 -11.53 11.49 6.58
N ARG A 120 -11.42 11.96 5.35
CA ARG A 120 -10.90 13.29 5.07
C ARG A 120 -11.90 14.41 5.41
N ARG A 121 -13.19 14.12 5.37
CA ARG A 121 -14.20 15.11 5.76
C ARG A 121 -14.20 15.40 7.25
N GLY A 122 -13.70 14.49 8.05
CA GLY A 122 -13.58 14.66 9.48
C GLY A 122 -12.38 15.51 9.90
N ILE A 123 -11.64 15.98 8.93
CA ILE A 123 -10.47 16.83 9.20
C ILE A 123 -10.82 18.32 8.96
#